data_7f7de22c7c48a796d2e049a9cb2b5f7a
#
_entry.id   7f7de22c7c48a796d2e049a9cb2b5f7a
#
_cell.length_a   1.000
_cell.length_b   1.000
_cell.length_c   1.000
_cell.angle_alpha   90.00
_cell.angle_beta   90.00
_cell.angle_gamma   90.00
#
_symmetry.space_group_name_H-M   'P 1'
#
loop_
_entity.id
_entity.type
_entity.pdbx_description
1 polymer ?
#
loop_
_entity_poly.entity_id
_entity_poly.type
_entity_poly.pdbx_seq_one_letter_code
_entity_poly.pdbx_strand_id
1 'polypeptide(L)'
;WQPAAVLALSVSASPMSVGWSGWPVYILFFALLAFGMFLTAWTRQSIRQVLPRALVAGWALAGFALTLYPAWLVVVASLLGPLAIAWLYMHRGDWRWNWQQALLVVVMALVPALLLYAWWLHAADAVSSIAATVYPGRRMETGGYMDPWYLTRGLFGPDQMFHITDMLVPSDAGSYIFLAIPLALLFAWQQTQDMRCSTPRQLDLAGCLCLTFIGWTLYFSYQGIPAWLAQATQWAKVPVYRTDIGLLLAQTWLLASVLRKQWPTQASEIIPTIPERQRQLSALAVTGATACAWLAVFTYSTLPAAISETISPGVAVITATAFAVLAL
;
A
#
# COMPACT_ATOMS: atom_id res chain seq x y z
N TRP A 1 -7.28 -14.39 -11.83
CA TRP A 1 -6.58 -13.30 -12.52
C TRP A 1 -7.41 -11.99 -12.56
N GLN A 2 -8.74 -12.06 -12.77
CA GLN A 2 -9.59 -10.87 -12.91
C GLN A 2 -9.51 -9.89 -11.71
N PRO A 3 -9.66 -10.31 -10.44
CA PRO A 3 -9.55 -9.38 -9.32
C PRO A 3 -8.18 -8.70 -9.22
N ALA A 4 -7.10 -9.43 -9.50
CA ALA A 4 -5.75 -8.86 -9.49
C ALA A 4 -5.56 -7.82 -10.60
N ALA A 5 -6.11 -8.07 -11.80
CA ALA A 5 -6.07 -7.11 -12.90
C ALA A 5 -6.86 -5.83 -12.57
N VAL A 6 -8.06 -5.98 -11.98
CA VAL A 6 -8.88 -4.82 -11.55
C VAL A 6 -8.15 -3.99 -10.50
N LEU A 7 -7.53 -4.64 -9.50
CA LEU A 7 -6.75 -3.93 -8.47
C LEU A 7 -5.53 -3.23 -9.08
N ALA A 8 -4.81 -3.88 -9.98
CA ALA A 8 -3.66 -3.27 -10.66
C ALA A 8 -4.06 -2.06 -11.51
N LEU A 9 -5.16 -2.16 -12.25
CA LEU A 9 -5.70 -1.06 -13.05
C LEU A 9 -6.18 0.10 -12.17
N SER A 10 -6.86 -0.17 -11.05
CA SER A 10 -7.33 0.88 -10.14
C SER A 10 -6.17 1.65 -9.50
N VAL A 11 -5.06 0.97 -9.18
CA VAL A 11 -3.84 1.62 -8.68
C VAL A 11 -3.19 2.45 -9.79
N SER A 12 -3.04 1.88 -11.00
CA SER A 12 -2.35 2.55 -12.12
C SER A 12 -3.12 3.77 -12.63
N ALA A 13 -4.44 3.71 -12.64
CA ALA A 13 -5.32 4.80 -13.07
C ALA A 13 -5.71 5.76 -11.93
N SER A 14 -5.18 5.57 -10.71
CA SER A 14 -5.49 6.45 -9.59
C SER A 14 -4.99 7.88 -9.86
N PRO A 15 -5.68 8.92 -9.34
CA PRO A 15 -5.21 10.30 -9.43
C PRO A 15 -3.78 10.48 -8.92
N MET A 16 -3.37 9.71 -7.91
CA MET A 16 -1.99 9.68 -7.43
C MET A 16 -1.00 9.29 -8.53
N SER A 17 -1.27 8.21 -9.26
CA SER A 17 -0.38 7.72 -10.32
C SER A 17 -0.31 8.71 -11.48
N VAL A 18 -1.44 9.30 -11.86
CA VAL A 18 -1.52 10.28 -12.95
C VAL A 18 -0.84 11.59 -12.56
N GLY A 19 -1.13 12.13 -11.38
CA GLY A 19 -0.57 13.39 -10.87
C GLY A 19 0.95 13.38 -10.72
N TRP A 20 1.55 12.19 -10.52
CA TRP A 20 2.99 11.98 -10.46
C TRP A 20 3.59 11.38 -11.74
N SER A 21 2.91 11.52 -12.89
CA SER A 21 3.40 11.02 -14.18
C SER A 21 3.80 9.53 -14.14
N GLY A 22 3.05 8.72 -13.39
CA GLY A 22 3.28 7.29 -13.25
C GLY A 22 4.41 6.87 -12.29
N TRP A 23 5.13 7.81 -11.68
CA TRP A 23 6.26 7.48 -10.77
C TRP A 23 5.88 6.53 -9.62
N PRO A 24 4.76 6.68 -8.90
CA PRO A 24 4.33 5.72 -7.90
C PRO A 24 4.17 4.30 -8.43
N VAL A 25 3.74 4.15 -9.69
CA VAL A 25 3.58 2.84 -10.33
C VAL A 25 4.92 2.14 -10.49
N TYR A 26 5.99 2.86 -10.88
CA TYR A 26 7.33 2.27 -10.97
C TYR A 26 7.84 1.77 -9.62
N ILE A 27 7.64 2.55 -8.56
CA ILE A 27 8.04 2.15 -7.21
C ILE A 27 7.31 0.88 -6.78
N LEU A 28 5.98 0.85 -6.95
CA LEU A 28 5.16 -0.33 -6.62
C LEU A 28 5.51 -1.52 -7.50
N PHE A 29 5.74 -1.31 -8.79
CA PHE A 29 6.14 -2.37 -9.72
C PHE A 29 7.41 -3.08 -9.25
N PHE A 30 8.48 -2.33 -8.99
CA PHE A 30 9.75 -2.91 -8.56
C PHE A 30 9.65 -3.57 -7.20
N ALA A 31 8.99 -2.93 -6.24
CA ALA A 31 8.80 -3.47 -4.90
C ALA A 31 8.00 -4.79 -4.90
N LEU A 32 6.86 -4.81 -5.60
CA LEU A 32 5.99 -5.99 -5.68
C LEU A 32 6.60 -7.10 -6.54
N LEU A 33 7.35 -6.75 -7.58
CA LEU A 33 8.09 -7.74 -8.37
C LEU A 33 9.17 -8.42 -7.52
N ALA A 34 9.97 -7.64 -6.77
CA ALA A 34 10.97 -8.20 -5.86
C ALA A 34 10.33 -9.10 -4.82
N PHE A 35 9.26 -8.63 -4.17
CA PHE A 35 8.51 -9.37 -3.17
C PHE A 35 7.92 -10.67 -3.73
N GLY A 36 7.22 -10.62 -4.86
CA GLY A 36 6.61 -11.80 -5.48
C GLY A 36 7.65 -12.82 -5.96
N MET A 37 8.76 -12.36 -6.54
CA MET A 37 9.86 -13.24 -6.95
C MET A 37 10.55 -13.90 -5.76
N PHE A 38 10.76 -13.16 -4.68
CA PHE A 38 11.27 -13.71 -3.42
C PHE A 38 10.37 -14.83 -2.89
N LEU A 39 9.07 -14.56 -2.69
CA LEU A 39 8.12 -15.54 -2.16
C LEU A 39 8.06 -16.81 -3.03
N THR A 40 7.99 -16.62 -4.34
CA THR A 40 7.91 -17.76 -5.28
C THR A 40 9.22 -18.54 -5.40
N ALA A 41 10.38 -17.88 -5.28
CA ALA A 41 11.68 -18.54 -5.29
C ALA A 41 11.91 -19.36 -4.02
N TRP A 42 11.47 -18.83 -2.87
CA TRP A 42 11.66 -19.47 -1.57
C TRP A 42 11.04 -20.87 -1.47
N THR A 43 9.91 -21.08 -2.13
CA THR A 43 9.19 -22.37 -2.14
C THR A 43 9.77 -23.38 -3.13
N ARG A 44 10.79 -23.03 -3.93
CA ARG A 44 11.35 -23.89 -4.97
C ARG A 44 12.58 -24.62 -4.48
N GLN A 45 12.76 -25.85 -4.99
CA GLN A 45 13.88 -26.72 -4.63
C GLN A 45 14.88 -26.92 -5.78
N SER A 46 14.58 -26.42 -6.98
CA SER A 46 15.44 -26.54 -8.14
C SER A 46 16.20 -25.24 -8.42
N ILE A 47 17.53 -25.33 -8.58
CA ILE A 47 18.36 -24.19 -8.95
C ILE A 47 17.91 -23.51 -10.24
N ARG A 48 17.43 -24.29 -11.22
CA ARG A 48 16.90 -23.76 -12.50
C ARG A 48 15.67 -22.87 -12.30
N GLN A 49 14.96 -23.02 -11.18
CA GLN A 49 13.79 -22.23 -10.83
C GLN A 49 14.13 -21.09 -9.87
N VAL A 50 15.07 -21.30 -8.95
CA VAL A 50 15.48 -20.32 -7.92
C VAL A 50 16.32 -19.20 -8.55
N LEU A 51 17.36 -19.56 -9.32
CA LEU A 51 18.34 -18.58 -9.83
C LEU A 51 17.71 -17.47 -10.68
N PRO A 52 16.87 -17.75 -11.72
CA PRO A 52 16.28 -16.67 -12.50
C PRO A 52 15.36 -15.77 -11.68
N ARG A 53 14.63 -16.32 -10.70
CA ARG A 53 13.79 -15.52 -9.79
C ARG A 53 14.61 -14.66 -8.85
N ALA A 54 15.73 -15.19 -8.34
CA ALA A 54 16.67 -14.45 -7.50
C ALA A 54 17.31 -13.27 -8.25
N LEU A 55 17.71 -13.49 -9.51
CA LEU A 55 18.25 -12.45 -10.39
C LEU A 55 17.21 -11.35 -10.66
N VAL A 56 15.98 -11.74 -11.00
CA VAL A 56 14.90 -10.78 -11.23
C VAL A 56 14.56 -10.03 -9.94
N ALA A 57 14.50 -10.71 -8.79
CA ALA A 57 14.25 -10.08 -7.49
C ALA A 57 15.38 -9.09 -7.12
N GLY A 58 16.63 -9.46 -7.33
CA GLY A 58 17.79 -8.58 -7.08
C GLY A 58 17.79 -7.37 -8.00
N TRP A 59 17.51 -7.56 -9.30
CA TRP A 59 17.35 -6.46 -10.26
C TRP A 59 16.19 -5.53 -9.85
N ALA A 60 15.07 -6.10 -9.46
CA ALA A 60 13.91 -5.30 -9.02
C ALA A 60 14.22 -4.52 -7.72
N LEU A 61 14.97 -5.09 -6.78
CA LEU A 61 15.45 -4.36 -5.59
C LEU A 61 16.35 -3.19 -5.96
N ALA A 62 17.25 -3.37 -6.94
CA ALA A 62 18.05 -2.27 -7.46
C ALA A 62 17.17 -1.19 -8.10
N GLY A 63 16.22 -1.57 -8.95
CA GLY A 63 15.26 -0.65 -9.55
C GLY A 63 14.44 0.10 -8.51
N PHE A 64 13.98 -0.58 -7.46
CA PHE A 64 13.29 0.05 -6.34
C PHE A 64 14.16 1.11 -5.66
N ALA A 65 15.41 0.80 -5.32
CA ALA A 65 16.34 1.75 -4.71
C ALA A 65 16.66 2.93 -5.64
N LEU A 66 16.83 2.68 -6.95
CA LEU A 66 17.17 3.69 -7.95
C LEU A 66 15.99 4.59 -8.36
N THR A 67 14.80 4.38 -7.84
CA THR A 67 13.72 5.37 -7.94
C THR A 67 14.07 6.66 -7.19
N LEU A 68 15.06 6.61 -6.29
CA LEU A 68 15.69 7.73 -5.59
C LEU A 68 14.72 8.67 -4.85
N TYR A 69 13.59 8.14 -4.42
CA TYR A 69 12.62 8.90 -3.64
C TYR A 69 12.42 8.26 -2.24
N PRO A 70 13.29 8.59 -1.27
CA PRO A 70 13.33 7.94 0.05
C PRO A 70 11.98 7.92 0.76
N ALA A 71 11.17 8.96 0.59
CA ALA A 71 9.85 9.05 1.22
C ALA A 71 8.97 7.83 0.91
N TRP A 72 8.86 7.44 -0.35
CA TRP A 72 8.06 6.29 -0.74
C TRP A 72 8.78 4.96 -0.53
N LEU A 73 10.11 4.94 -0.70
CA LEU A 73 10.91 3.73 -0.46
C LEU A 73 10.75 3.25 0.98
N VAL A 74 10.88 4.15 1.96
CA VAL A 74 10.73 3.84 3.38
C VAL A 74 9.33 3.32 3.68
N VAL A 75 8.30 4.01 3.19
CA VAL A 75 6.90 3.65 3.45
C VAL A 75 6.58 2.26 2.89
N VAL A 76 6.95 1.97 1.63
CA VAL A 76 6.68 0.68 0.99
C VAL A 76 7.49 -0.44 1.64
N ALA A 77 8.77 -0.20 1.95
CA ALA A 77 9.63 -1.18 2.62
C ALA A 77 9.14 -1.50 4.04
N SER A 78 8.64 -0.49 4.78
CA SER A 78 8.05 -0.66 6.12
C SER A 78 6.81 -1.55 6.15
N LEU A 79 6.12 -1.70 5.03
CA LEU A 79 5.00 -2.64 4.89
C LEU A 79 5.46 -4.01 4.37
N LEU A 80 6.17 -4.03 3.24
CA LEU A 80 6.53 -5.29 2.57
C LEU A 80 7.56 -6.11 3.33
N GLY A 81 8.47 -5.47 4.08
CA GLY A 81 9.46 -6.16 4.90
C GLY A 81 8.81 -7.03 5.99
N PRO A 82 7.98 -6.46 6.89
CA PRO A 82 7.22 -7.24 7.86
C PRO A 82 6.32 -8.31 7.23
N LEU A 83 5.67 -8.03 6.08
CA LEU A 83 4.88 -9.02 5.38
C LEU A 83 5.72 -10.21 4.88
N ALA A 84 6.93 -9.97 4.37
CA ALA A 84 7.85 -11.03 3.98
C ALA A 84 8.28 -11.89 5.18
N ILE A 85 8.61 -11.26 6.31
CA ILE A 85 8.97 -11.95 7.55
C ILE A 85 7.79 -12.79 8.08
N ALA A 86 6.59 -12.22 8.08
CA ALA A 86 5.40 -12.95 8.51
C ALA A 86 5.11 -14.14 7.61
N TRP A 87 5.27 -13.98 6.31
CA TRP A 87 5.10 -15.06 5.35
C TRP A 87 6.12 -16.19 5.61
N LEU A 88 7.39 -15.84 5.81
CA LEU A 88 8.44 -16.80 6.19
C LEU A 88 8.06 -17.51 7.49
N TYR A 89 7.62 -16.78 8.49
CA TYR A 89 7.23 -17.36 9.78
C TYR A 89 6.05 -18.34 9.65
N MET A 90 5.04 -18.02 8.85
CA MET A 90 3.89 -18.91 8.61
C MET A 90 4.29 -20.21 7.89
N HIS A 91 5.31 -20.16 7.03
CA HIS A 91 5.79 -21.32 6.28
C HIS A 91 7.01 -22.01 6.92
N ARG A 92 7.33 -21.70 8.19
CA ARG A 92 8.51 -22.26 8.88
C ARG A 92 8.46 -23.79 9.04
N GLY A 93 7.28 -24.41 9.08
CA GLY A 93 7.11 -25.85 9.15
C GLY A 93 7.61 -26.59 7.91
N ASP A 94 7.51 -25.92 6.76
CA ASP A 94 8.00 -26.42 5.48
C ASP A 94 9.46 -26.04 5.24
N TRP A 95 10.10 -25.42 6.22
CA TRP A 95 11.36 -24.74 6.08
C TRP A 95 12.51 -25.75 6.27
N ARG A 96 12.99 -26.26 5.17
CA ARG A 96 14.29 -26.93 5.13
C ARG A 96 15.29 -25.92 4.55
N TRP A 97 16.05 -25.26 5.44
CA TRP A 97 17.17 -24.43 4.99
C TRP A 97 18.10 -25.28 4.11
N ASN A 98 18.16 -24.93 2.87
CA ASN A 98 19.01 -25.59 1.89
C ASN A 98 19.88 -24.55 1.17
N TRP A 99 20.87 -25.02 0.44
CA TRP A 99 21.80 -24.16 -0.27
C TRP A 99 21.13 -23.27 -1.32
N GLN A 100 20.01 -23.67 -1.89
CA GLN A 100 19.22 -22.87 -2.84
C GLN A 100 18.63 -21.62 -2.18
N GLN A 101 18.16 -21.71 -0.97
CA GLN A 101 17.65 -20.56 -0.19
C GLN A 101 18.80 -19.64 0.22
N ALA A 102 19.95 -20.21 0.61
CA ALA A 102 21.15 -19.42 0.84
C ALA A 102 21.59 -18.68 -0.43
N LEU A 103 21.59 -19.36 -1.58
CA LEU A 103 21.88 -18.75 -2.87
C LEU A 103 20.88 -17.64 -3.23
N LEU A 104 19.58 -17.86 -3.00
CA LEU A 104 18.56 -16.84 -3.21
C LEU A 104 18.90 -15.56 -2.44
N VAL A 105 19.18 -15.67 -1.14
CA VAL A 105 19.52 -14.52 -0.30
C VAL A 105 20.80 -13.83 -0.79
N VAL A 106 21.86 -14.62 -1.10
CA VAL A 106 23.12 -14.08 -1.61
C VAL A 106 22.93 -13.34 -2.94
N VAL A 107 22.20 -13.93 -3.90
CA VAL A 107 21.97 -13.28 -5.21
C VAL A 107 21.11 -12.04 -5.05
N MET A 108 20.07 -12.09 -4.21
CA MET A 108 19.21 -10.93 -3.91
C MET A 108 19.95 -9.79 -3.20
N ALA A 109 21.02 -10.07 -2.47
CA ALA A 109 21.89 -9.05 -1.87
C ALA A 109 22.94 -8.54 -2.85
N LEU A 110 23.59 -9.45 -3.58
CA LEU A 110 24.74 -9.14 -4.44
C LEU A 110 24.34 -8.36 -5.70
N VAL A 111 23.24 -8.77 -6.37
CA VAL A 111 22.82 -8.11 -7.61
C VAL A 111 22.50 -6.62 -7.39
N PRO A 112 21.65 -6.24 -6.43
CA PRO A 112 21.40 -4.82 -6.19
C PRO A 112 22.65 -4.10 -5.69
N ALA A 113 23.51 -4.73 -4.87
CA ALA A 113 24.74 -4.12 -4.42
C ALA A 113 25.67 -3.77 -5.58
N LEU A 114 25.85 -4.67 -6.54
CA LEU A 114 26.67 -4.43 -7.73
C LEU A 114 26.07 -3.35 -8.64
N LEU A 115 24.77 -3.37 -8.87
CA LEU A 115 24.09 -2.38 -9.71
C LEU A 115 24.11 -0.98 -9.07
N LEU A 116 23.88 -0.90 -7.75
CA LEU A 116 23.95 0.35 -7.01
C LEU A 116 25.38 0.87 -6.93
N TYR A 117 26.38 -0.02 -6.78
CA TYR A 117 27.79 0.36 -6.80
C TYR A 117 28.21 0.91 -8.17
N ALA A 118 27.82 0.23 -9.25
CA ALA A 118 28.08 0.73 -10.61
C ALA A 118 27.45 2.11 -10.87
N TRP A 119 26.21 2.31 -10.39
CA TRP A 119 25.56 3.61 -10.44
C TRP A 119 26.29 4.66 -9.60
N TRP A 120 26.69 4.31 -8.37
CA TRP A 120 27.40 5.18 -7.43
C TRP A 120 28.70 5.74 -8.01
N LEU A 121 29.45 4.95 -8.77
CA LEU A 121 30.69 5.39 -9.42
C LEU A 121 30.52 6.62 -10.31
N HIS A 122 29.29 6.83 -10.84
CA HIS A 122 28.97 7.96 -11.70
C HIS A 122 28.13 9.04 -11.00
N ALA A 123 27.47 8.71 -9.91
CA ALA A 123 26.50 9.58 -9.25
C ALA A 123 26.98 10.16 -7.91
N ALA A 124 28.15 9.76 -7.41
CA ALA A 124 28.63 10.11 -6.07
C ALA A 124 28.66 11.62 -5.81
N ASP A 125 29.16 12.41 -6.77
CA ASP A 125 29.25 13.87 -6.64
C ASP A 125 27.86 14.52 -6.61
N ALA A 126 26.96 14.06 -7.47
CA ALA A 126 25.59 14.55 -7.48
C ALA A 126 24.86 14.23 -6.17
N VAL A 127 25.02 12.99 -5.66
CA VAL A 127 24.41 12.57 -4.39
C VAL A 127 24.97 13.38 -3.21
N SER A 128 26.28 13.60 -3.16
CA SER A 128 26.92 14.41 -2.12
C SER A 128 26.43 15.85 -2.14
N SER A 129 26.29 16.43 -3.32
CA SER A 129 25.75 17.78 -3.52
C SER A 129 24.30 17.88 -3.04
N ILE A 130 23.44 16.91 -3.39
CA ILE A 130 22.06 16.85 -2.93
C ILE A 130 21.99 16.66 -1.40
N ALA A 131 22.82 15.78 -0.84
CA ALA A 131 22.87 15.53 0.59
C ALA A 131 23.27 16.78 1.41
N ALA A 132 24.05 17.69 0.83
CA ALA A 132 24.43 18.93 1.45
C ALA A 132 23.31 19.99 1.48
N THR A 133 22.25 19.83 0.66
CA THR A 133 21.14 20.78 0.60
C THR A 133 20.26 20.73 1.86
N VAL A 134 19.52 21.82 2.12
CA VAL A 134 18.50 21.84 3.18
C VAL A 134 17.35 20.90 2.80
N TYR A 135 16.95 20.91 1.54
CA TYR A 135 15.93 20.04 0.95
C TYR A 135 16.37 19.55 -0.44
N PRO A 136 16.31 18.26 -0.70
CA PRO A 136 15.78 17.16 0.15
C PRO A 136 16.81 16.57 1.14
N GLY A 137 18.07 17.01 1.15
CA GLY A 137 19.19 16.36 1.82
C GLY A 137 19.04 16.22 3.34
N ARG A 138 18.87 17.38 4.04
CA ARG A 138 18.82 17.44 5.52
C ARG A 138 17.39 17.41 6.08
N ARG A 139 16.42 16.96 5.29
CA ARG A 139 15.03 16.88 5.77
C ARG A 139 14.92 16.00 7.01
N MET A 140 14.17 16.52 7.99
CA MET A 140 13.86 15.84 9.23
C MET A 140 12.37 15.97 9.49
N GLU A 141 11.63 14.90 9.31
CA GLU A 141 10.19 14.84 9.54
C GLU A 141 9.91 14.06 10.82
N THR A 142 8.98 14.56 11.63
CA THR A 142 8.47 13.89 12.83
C THR A 142 6.98 13.58 12.73
N GLY A 143 6.32 14.06 11.69
CA GLY A 143 4.87 13.93 11.51
C GLY A 143 4.07 14.87 12.38
N GLY A 144 2.78 14.55 12.58
CA GLY A 144 1.92 15.28 13.50
C GLY A 144 1.26 16.56 12.94
N TYR A 145 1.30 16.76 11.63
CA TYR A 145 0.80 18.01 11.01
C TYR A 145 -0.11 17.77 9.79
N MET A 146 -0.66 16.55 9.65
CA MET A 146 -1.55 16.25 8.54
C MET A 146 -2.96 16.78 8.80
N ASP A 147 -3.49 17.55 7.86
CA ASP A 147 -4.88 17.98 7.92
C ASP A 147 -5.86 16.81 7.68
N PRO A 148 -6.99 16.74 8.39
CA PRO A 148 -7.94 15.63 8.30
C PRO A 148 -8.43 15.35 6.86
N TRP A 149 -8.73 16.40 6.08
CA TRP A 149 -9.22 16.27 4.71
C TRP A 149 -8.19 15.67 3.75
N TYR A 150 -6.91 15.81 4.08
CA TYR A 150 -5.83 15.39 3.21
C TYR A 150 -5.82 13.86 2.98
N LEU A 151 -6.24 13.09 3.99
CA LEU A 151 -6.33 11.64 3.88
C LEU A 151 -7.39 11.19 2.86
N THR A 152 -8.49 11.93 2.78
CA THR A 152 -9.65 11.58 1.96
C THR A 152 -9.70 12.35 0.64
N ARG A 153 -8.70 13.18 0.35
CA ARG A 153 -8.64 14.01 -0.87
C ARG A 153 -8.76 13.22 -2.17
N GLY A 154 -8.42 11.93 -2.17
CA GLY A 154 -8.60 11.06 -3.33
C GLY A 154 -10.05 10.91 -3.80
N LEU A 155 -11.04 11.18 -2.94
CA LEU A 155 -12.46 11.22 -3.34
C LEU A 155 -12.78 12.40 -4.27
N PHE A 156 -12.00 13.46 -4.19
CA PHE A 156 -12.12 14.66 -5.02
C PHE A 156 -11.00 14.79 -6.04
N GLY A 157 -10.11 13.79 -6.12
CA GLY A 157 -8.90 13.85 -6.93
C GLY A 157 -9.14 14.25 -8.39
N PRO A 158 -10.13 13.70 -9.12
CA PRO A 158 -10.41 14.11 -10.49
C PRO A 158 -10.78 15.59 -10.59
N ASP A 159 -11.63 16.09 -9.72
CA ASP A 159 -12.08 17.48 -9.73
C ASP A 159 -10.94 18.44 -9.34
N GLN A 160 -10.15 18.09 -8.34
CA GLN A 160 -8.96 18.86 -7.92
C GLN A 160 -7.88 18.94 -9.02
N MET A 161 -7.77 17.93 -9.87
CA MET A 161 -6.82 17.95 -10.99
C MET A 161 -7.22 18.94 -12.10
N PHE A 162 -8.52 19.24 -12.22
CA PHE A 162 -9.04 20.20 -13.19
C PHE A 162 -9.14 21.63 -12.61
N HIS A 163 -9.25 21.76 -11.29
CA HIS A 163 -9.36 23.03 -10.59
C HIS A 163 -8.13 23.26 -9.68
N ILE A 164 -6.98 23.53 -10.32
CA ILE A 164 -5.74 23.81 -9.60
C ILE A 164 -5.88 25.14 -8.89
N THR A 165 -5.79 25.11 -7.56
CA THR A 165 -5.72 26.32 -6.73
C THR A 165 -4.26 26.62 -6.37
N ASP A 166 -3.95 27.85 -5.96
CA ASP A 166 -2.62 28.21 -5.48
C ASP A 166 -2.15 27.37 -4.27
N MET A 167 -3.10 26.69 -3.61
CA MET A 167 -2.83 25.84 -2.44
C MET A 167 -2.46 24.40 -2.80
N LEU A 168 -2.76 23.94 -4.00
CA LEU A 168 -2.56 22.54 -4.39
C LEU A 168 -1.90 22.45 -5.77
N VAL A 169 -0.67 21.95 -5.79
CA VAL A 169 -0.07 21.50 -7.06
C VAL A 169 -0.66 20.14 -7.47
N PRO A 170 -0.72 19.81 -8.77
CA PRO A 170 -1.33 18.55 -9.24
C PRO A 170 -0.79 17.30 -8.57
N SER A 171 0.51 17.29 -8.24
CA SER A 171 1.15 16.18 -7.52
C SER A 171 0.67 16.02 -6.08
N ASP A 172 0.22 17.09 -5.44
CA ASP A 172 -0.28 17.07 -4.07
C ASP A 172 -1.80 16.86 -4.03
N ALA A 173 -2.52 17.27 -5.06
CA ALA A 173 -3.93 16.95 -5.26
C ALA A 173 -4.15 15.45 -5.55
N GLY A 174 -3.21 14.82 -6.25
CA GLY A 174 -3.29 13.41 -6.62
C GLY A 174 -3.18 12.50 -5.40
N SER A 175 -4.23 11.75 -5.11
CA SER A 175 -4.26 10.69 -4.10
C SER A 175 -5.10 9.52 -4.59
N TYR A 176 -5.22 8.49 -3.76
CA TYR A 176 -6.10 7.34 -3.98
C TYR A 176 -7.33 7.43 -3.08
N ILE A 177 -8.35 6.62 -3.37
CA ILE A 177 -9.51 6.56 -2.52
C ILE A 177 -9.18 5.81 -1.24
N PHE A 178 -9.32 6.52 -0.11
CA PHE A 178 -9.02 5.97 1.20
C PHE A 178 -10.20 5.15 1.73
N LEU A 179 -10.05 3.83 1.74
CA LEU A 179 -11.01 2.86 2.26
C LEU A 179 -10.47 2.07 3.45
N ALA A 180 -9.31 2.45 4.00
CA ALA A 180 -8.64 1.66 5.01
C ALA A 180 -9.49 1.49 6.28
N ILE A 181 -10.22 2.51 6.73
CA ILE A 181 -11.07 2.42 7.94
C ILE A 181 -12.22 1.42 7.75
N PRO A 182 -13.10 1.54 6.73
CA PRO A 182 -14.15 0.55 6.55
C PRO A 182 -13.64 -0.86 6.29
N LEU A 183 -12.53 -1.01 5.56
CA LEU A 183 -11.90 -2.31 5.36
C LEU A 183 -11.31 -2.88 6.65
N ALA A 184 -10.73 -2.04 7.51
CA ALA A 184 -10.22 -2.45 8.82
C ALA A 184 -11.33 -2.97 9.72
N LEU A 185 -12.47 -2.26 9.78
CA LEU A 185 -13.63 -2.68 10.54
C LEU A 185 -14.22 -4.00 10.04
N LEU A 186 -14.34 -4.13 8.72
CA LEU A 186 -14.85 -5.34 8.09
C LEU A 186 -13.91 -6.54 8.31
N PHE A 187 -12.60 -6.32 8.16
CA PHE A 187 -11.60 -7.35 8.44
C PHE A 187 -11.64 -7.79 9.91
N ALA A 188 -11.67 -6.84 10.85
CA ALA A 188 -11.76 -7.13 12.28
C ALA A 188 -13.03 -7.91 12.62
N TRP A 189 -14.17 -7.52 12.04
CA TRP A 189 -15.43 -8.25 12.20
C TRP A 189 -15.31 -9.68 11.67
N GLN A 190 -14.78 -9.89 10.48
CA GLN A 190 -14.55 -11.24 9.92
C GLN A 190 -13.62 -12.08 10.79
N GLN A 191 -12.54 -11.50 11.35
CA GLN A 191 -11.64 -12.21 12.26
C GLN A 191 -12.36 -12.64 13.55
N THR A 192 -13.19 -11.76 14.11
CA THR A 192 -13.96 -12.11 15.33
C THR A 192 -14.98 -13.21 15.08
N GLN A 193 -15.61 -13.26 13.91
CA GLN A 193 -16.50 -14.36 13.52
C GLN A 193 -15.72 -15.68 13.37
N ASP A 194 -14.55 -15.66 12.72
CA ASP A 194 -13.70 -16.85 12.58
C ASP A 194 -13.26 -17.41 13.94
N MET A 195 -12.97 -16.56 14.93
CA MET A 195 -12.60 -16.99 16.29
C MET A 195 -13.77 -17.59 17.08
N ARG A 196 -15.01 -17.27 16.72
CA ARG A 196 -16.21 -17.80 17.36
C ARG A 196 -16.66 -19.16 16.78
N CYS A 197 -16.11 -19.56 15.64
CA CYS A 197 -16.41 -20.85 15.04
C CYS A 197 -15.80 -22.00 15.85
N SER A 198 -16.46 -23.15 15.88
CA SER A 198 -16.01 -24.36 16.57
C SER A 198 -14.68 -24.92 16.08
N THR A 199 -14.29 -24.59 14.85
CA THR A 199 -12.94 -24.83 14.28
C THR A 199 -12.25 -23.47 14.11
N PRO A 200 -11.39 -23.04 15.07
CA PRO A 200 -10.73 -21.76 14.97
C PRO A 200 -9.85 -21.73 13.71
N ARG A 201 -10.18 -20.83 12.79
CA ARG A 201 -9.34 -20.56 11.64
C ARG A 201 -8.08 -19.81 12.10
N GLN A 202 -6.98 -20.08 11.42
CA GLN A 202 -5.73 -19.37 11.71
C GLN A 202 -5.91 -17.87 11.51
N LEU A 203 -5.35 -17.08 12.42
CA LEU A 203 -5.32 -15.63 12.34
C LEU A 203 -4.65 -15.21 11.02
N ASP A 204 -5.28 -14.29 10.27
CA ASP A 204 -4.66 -13.70 9.08
C ASP A 204 -3.58 -12.69 9.52
N LEU A 205 -2.38 -13.19 9.77
CA LEU A 205 -1.25 -12.39 10.23
C LEU A 205 -0.90 -11.26 9.25
N ALA A 206 -1.03 -11.50 7.95
CA ALA A 206 -0.74 -10.48 6.93
C ALA A 206 -1.76 -9.33 7.00
N GLY A 207 -3.05 -9.64 7.15
CA GLY A 207 -4.09 -8.64 7.37
C GLY A 207 -3.87 -7.86 8.67
N CYS A 208 -3.48 -8.52 9.76
CA CYS A 208 -3.15 -7.87 11.03
C CYS A 208 -1.95 -6.91 10.89
N LEU A 209 -0.92 -7.29 10.14
CA LEU A 209 0.22 -6.40 9.86
C LEU A 209 -0.18 -5.20 9.02
N CYS A 210 -1.07 -5.37 8.04
CA CYS A 210 -1.62 -4.24 7.28
C CYS A 210 -2.40 -3.28 8.18
N LEU A 211 -3.22 -3.80 9.12
CA LEU A 211 -3.90 -2.96 10.11
C LEU A 211 -2.91 -2.20 11.00
N THR A 212 -1.89 -2.89 11.51
CA THR A 212 -0.84 -2.27 12.34
C THR A 212 -0.12 -1.17 11.57
N PHE A 213 0.21 -1.43 10.30
CA PHE A 213 0.84 -0.44 9.43
C PHE A 213 -0.06 0.77 9.17
N ILE A 214 -1.36 0.56 8.92
CA ILE A 214 -2.33 1.66 8.76
C ILE A 214 -2.39 2.48 10.06
N GLY A 215 -2.52 1.83 11.21
CA GLY A 215 -2.53 2.50 12.52
C GLY A 215 -1.25 3.30 12.79
N TRP A 216 -0.08 2.72 12.49
CA TRP A 216 1.22 3.40 12.57
C TRP A 216 1.28 4.63 11.67
N THR A 217 0.85 4.49 10.43
CA THR A 217 0.88 5.59 9.46
C THR A 217 -0.05 6.74 9.86
N LEU A 218 -1.26 6.42 10.33
CA LEU A 218 -2.20 7.43 10.85
C LEU A 218 -1.66 8.11 12.10
N TYR A 219 -1.07 7.35 13.03
CA TYR A 219 -0.43 7.90 14.22
C TYR A 219 0.70 8.85 13.85
N PHE A 220 1.61 8.43 12.98
CA PHE A 220 2.69 9.28 12.45
C PHE A 220 2.14 10.56 11.82
N SER A 221 1.11 10.44 10.99
CA SER A 221 0.57 11.57 10.23
C SER A 221 -0.10 12.62 11.12
N TYR A 222 -0.84 12.20 12.15
CA TYR A 222 -1.65 13.10 12.97
C TYR A 222 -1.07 13.45 14.35
N GLN A 223 -0.32 12.54 14.96
CA GLN A 223 0.27 12.76 16.28
C GLN A 223 1.78 13.01 16.22
N GLY A 224 2.44 12.43 15.20
CA GLY A 224 3.88 12.48 15.10
C GLY A 224 4.57 11.46 16.00
N ILE A 225 5.90 11.34 15.80
CA ILE A 225 6.77 10.45 16.56
C ILE A 225 8.02 11.19 17.04
N PRO A 226 8.67 10.72 18.12
CA PRO A 226 9.92 11.31 18.59
C PRO A 226 11.00 11.28 17.50
N ALA A 227 11.83 12.32 17.44
CA ALA A 227 12.88 12.48 16.43
C ALA A 227 13.84 11.30 16.35
N TRP A 228 14.24 10.74 17.51
CA TRP A 228 15.10 9.56 17.55
C TRP A 228 14.46 8.33 16.88
N LEU A 229 13.16 8.14 17.06
CA LEU A 229 12.42 7.04 16.44
C LEU A 229 12.26 7.25 14.94
N ALA A 230 11.95 8.50 14.52
CA ALA A 230 11.89 8.87 13.12
C ALA A 230 13.23 8.59 12.40
N GLN A 231 14.35 8.93 13.03
CA GLN A 231 15.68 8.65 12.50
C GLN A 231 15.99 7.15 12.44
N ALA A 232 15.78 6.41 13.52
CA ALA A 232 16.06 4.99 13.62
C ALA A 232 15.25 4.17 12.58
N THR A 233 14.01 4.56 12.33
CA THR A 233 13.11 3.90 11.37
C THR A 233 13.23 4.46 9.95
N GLN A 234 14.02 5.51 9.74
CA GLN A 234 14.11 6.29 8.50
C GLN A 234 12.83 7.05 8.12
N TRP A 235 11.79 7.03 8.96
CA TRP A 235 10.57 7.83 8.76
C TRP A 235 10.85 9.33 8.81
N ALA A 236 12.00 9.75 9.34
CA ALA A 236 12.49 11.13 9.24
C ALA A 236 12.61 11.65 7.78
N LYS A 237 12.61 10.77 6.79
CA LYS A 237 12.63 11.10 5.36
C LYS A 237 11.24 11.15 4.71
N VAL A 238 10.19 10.87 5.49
CA VAL A 238 8.81 10.71 5.00
C VAL A 238 7.97 11.92 5.39
N PRO A 239 7.65 12.85 4.47
CA PRO A 239 6.59 13.82 4.70
C PRO A 239 5.26 13.10 4.87
N VAL A 240 4.40 13.60 5.76
CA VAL A 240 3.08 12.99 6.02
C VAL A 240 2.24 12.81 4.76
N TYR A 241 2.35 13.73 3.82
CA TYR A 241 1.63 13.69 2.53
C TYR A 241 2.11 12.60 1.57
N ARG A 242 3.22 11.92 1.88
CA ARG A 242 3.80 10.84 1.04
C ARG A 242 3.55 9.45 1.61
N THR A 243 2.77 9.36 2.68
CA THR A 243 2.37 8.07 3.26
C THR A 243 1.30 7.34 2.44
N ASP A 244 0.66 8.04 1.52
CA ASP A 244 -0.43 7.56 0.67
C ASP A 244 -0.13 6.23 -0.01
N ILE A 245 1.07 6.08 -0.58
CA ILE A 245 1.45 4.88 -1.34
C ILE A 245 1.41 3.62 -0.46
N GLY A 246 1.83 3.73 0.79
CA GLY A 246 1.78 2.61 1.73
C GLY A 246 0.36 2.32 2.19
N LEU A 247 -0.44 3.35 2.43
CA LEU A 247 -1.86 3.20 2.78
C LEU A 247 -2.64 2.55 1.63
N LEU A 248 -2.37 2.96 0.38
CA LEU A 248 -2.94 2.32 -0.81
C LEU A 248 -2.60 0.82 -0.87
N LEU A 249 -1.33 0.48 -0.66
CA LEU A 249 -0.88 -0.91 -0.71
C LEU A 249 -1.48 -1.74 0.43
N ALA A 250 -1.49 -1.21 1.66
CA ALA A 250 -2.06 -1.88 2.82
C ALA A 250 -3.58 -2.11 2.70
N GLN A 251 -4.33 -1.10 2.25
CA GLN A 251 -5.77 -1.26 2.03
C GLN A 251 -6.09 -2.23 0.88
N THR A 252 -5.27 -2.24 -0.19
CA THR A 252 -5.42 -3.19 -1.29
C THR A 252 -5.22 -4.62 -0.80
N TRP A 253 -4.26 -4.85 0.09
CA TRP A 253 -4.03 -6.13 0.72
C TRP A 253 -5.20 -6.54 1.63
N LEU A 254 -5.71 -5.61 2.46
CA LEU A 254 -6.90 -5.87 3.28
C LEU A 254 -8.12 -6.22 2.43
N LEU A 255 -8.34 -5.49 1.34
CA LEU A 255 -9.41 -5.77 0.39
C LEU A 255 -9.28 -7.19 -0.19
N ALA A 256 -8.08 -7.56 -0.62
CA ALA A 256 -7.82 -8.91 -1.11
C ALA A 256 -8.06 -9.98 -0.04
N SER A 257 -7.68 -9.73 1.23
CA SER A 257 -7.93 -10.64 2.35
C SER A 257 -9.42 -10.81 2.65
N VAL A 258 -10.18 -9.72 2.62
CA VAL A 258 -11.64 -9.72 2.81
C VAL A 258 -12.33 -10.47 1.68
N LEU A 259 -11.98 -10.18 0.44
CA LEU A 259 -12.58 -10.83 -0.74
C LEU A 259 -12.24 -12.33 -0.82
N ARG A 260 -11.02 -12.72 -0.46
CA ARG A 260 -10.61 -14.13 -0.43
C ARG A 260 -11.51 -14.98 0.44
N LYS A 261 -11.98 -14.46 1.58
CA LYS A 261 -12.88 -15.16 2.48
C LYS A 261 -14.28 -15.32 1.90
N GLN A 262 -14.71 -14.40 1.09
CA GLN A 262 -16.02 -14.42 0.45
C GLN A 262 -16.05 -15.24 -0.85
N TRP A 263 -14.88 -15.46 -1.46
CA TRP A 263 -14.71 -16.25 -2.68
C TRP A 263 -13.95 -17.54 -2.38
N PRO A 264 -14.62 -18.58 -1.79
CA PRO A 264 -13.96 -19.84 -1.57
C PRO A 264 -13.51 -20.40 -2.92
N THR A 265 -12.23 -20.64 -3.05
CA THR A 265 -11.69 -21.47 -4.12
C THR A 265 -12.34 -22.85 -4.02
N GLN A 266 -12.82 -23.40 -5.12
CA GLN A 266 -13.70 -24.57 -5.35
C GLN A 266 -13.45 -25.86 -4.56
N ALA A 267 -12.66 -25.88 -3.51
CA ALA A 267 -12.22 -27.09 -2.81
C ALA A 267 -12.86 -27.30 -1.41
N SER A 268 -13.77 -26.45 -0.98
CA SER A 268 -14.42 -26.60 0.34
C SER A 268 -15.92 -26.80 0.18
N GLU A 269 -16.39 -27.94 0.61
CA GLU A 269 -17.70 -28.59 0.36
C GLU A 269 -18.94 -27.91 0.97
N ILE A 270 -18.86 -26.68 1.42
CA ILE A 270 -20.05 -25.93 1.85
C ILE A 270 -20.12 -24.66 1.01
N ILE A 271 -20.69 -24.79 -0.19
CA ILE A 271 -21.14 -23.64 -0.98
C ILE A 271 -22.30 -23.03 -0.19
N PRO A 272 -22.15 -21.80 0.37
CA PRO A 272 -23.30 -21.11 0.97
C PRO A 272 -24.39 -21.01 -0.09
N THR A 273 -25.62 -21.27 0.30
CA THR A 273 -26.77 -21.18 -0.60
C THR A 273 -26.77 -19.81 -1.28
N ILE A 274 -27.08 -19.78 -2.58
CA ILE A 274 -27.09 -18.55 -3.40
C ILE A 274 -27.74 -17.35 -2.67
N PRO A 275 -28.87 -17.52 -1.91
CA PRO A 275 -29.49 -16.43 -1.15
C PRO A 275 -28.60 -15.85 -0.04
N GLU A 276 -27.81 -16.67 0.63
CA GLU A 276 -26.96 -16.24 1.75
C GLU A 276 -25.74 -15.47 1.25
N ARG A 277 -25.13 -15.91 0.15
CA ARG A 277 -24.06 -15.20 -0.55
C ARG A 277 -24.53 -13.85 -1.07
N GLN A 278 -25.71 -13.77 -1.67
CA GLN A 278 -26.28 -12.55 -2.19
C GLN A 278 -26.59 -11.56 -1.06
N ARG A 279 -27.05 -12.05 0.09
CA ARG A 279 -27.30 -11.25 1.29
C ARG A 279 -26.00 -10.68 1.91
N GLN A 280 -24.93 -11.45 1.89
CA GLN A 280 -23.61 -10.99 2.37
C GLN A 280 -23.01 -9.95 1.42
N LEU A 281 -23.10 -10.15 0.11
CA LEU A 281 -22.65 -9.19 -0.89
C LEU A 281 -23.43 -7.88 -0.84
N SER A 282 -24.76 -7.95 -0.67
CA SER A 282 -25.57 -6.74 -0.54
C SER A 282 -25.31 -5.98 0.77
N ALA A 283 -25.05 -6.68 1.88
CA ALA A 283 -24.67 -6.05 3.15
C ALA A 283 -23.31 -5.34 3.03
N LEU A 284 -22.34 -5.96 2.38
CA LEU A 284 -21.03 -5.38 2.09
C LEU A 284 -21.13 -4.14 1.23
N ALA A 285 -21.93 -4.20 0.19
CA ALA A 285 -22.17 -3.12 -0.73
C ALA A 285 -22.82 -1.92 -0.03
N VAL A 286 -23.87 -2.16 0.76
CA VAL A 286 -24.52 -1.11 1.54
C VAL A 286 -23.56 -0.51 2.57
N THR A 287 -22.78 -1.33 3.26
CA THR A 287 -21.79 -0.85 4.23
C THR A 287 -20.70 -0.03 3.54
N GLY A 288 -20.19 -0.51 2.42
CA GLY A 288 -19.18 0.21 1.61
C GLY A 288 -19.72 1.53 1.08
N ALA A 289 -20.93 1.54 0.53
CA ALA A 289 -21.59 2.73 0.03
C ALA A 289 -21.81 3.78 1.14
N THR A 290 -22.31 3.33 2.29
CA THR A 290 -22.54 4.20 3.46
C THR A 290 -21.23 4.78 3.98
N ALA A 291 -20.18 3.98 4.07
CA ALA A 291 -18.85 4.42 4.50
C ALA A 291 -18.25 5.44 3.51
N CYS A 292 -18.38 5.22 2.20
CA CYS A 292 -17.92 6.15 1.18
C CYS A 292 -18.71 7.46 1.20
N ALA A 293 -20.03 7.39 1.36
CA ALA A 293 -20.86 8.59 1.48
C ALA A 293 -20.51 9.40 2.73
N TRP A 294 -20.30 8.73 3.86
CA TRP A 294 -19.90 9.37 5.11
C TRP A 294 -18.52 10.02 5.01
N LEU A 295 -17.56 9.33 4.42
CA LEU A 295 -16.22 9.86 4.15
C LEU A 295 -16.28 11.07 3.22
N ALA A 296 -17.11 11.06 2.18
CA ALA A 296 -17.28 12.18 1.29
C ALA A 296 -17.86 13.41 2.02
N VAL A 297 -18.89 13.22 2.84
CA VAL A 297 -19.49 14.30 3.66
C VAL A 297 -18.48 14.83 4.66
N PHE A 298 -17.77 13.96 5.37
CA PHE A 298 -16.75 14.34 6.33
C PHE A 298 -15.63 15.14 5.65
N THR A 299 -15.13 14.66 4.53
CA THR A 299 -14.08 15.34 3.77
C THR A 299 -14.53 16.70 3.31
N TYR A 300 -15.72 16.80 2.74
CA TYR A 300 -16.29 18.07 2.29
C TYR A 300 -16.42 19.08 3.45
N SER A 301 -16.86 18.63 4.62
CA SER A 301 -17.00 19.49 5.81
C SER A 301 -15.67 19.97 6.40
N THR A 302 -14.56 19.30 6.09
CA THR A 302 -13.22 19.65 6.58
C THR A 302 -12.35 20.36 5.54
N LEU A 303 -12.86 20.54 4.31
CA LEU A 303 -12.12 21.22 3.24
C LEU A 303 -11.88 22.70 3.58
N PRO A 304 -10.68 23.23 3.30
CA PRO A 304 -10.45 24.66 3.31
C PRO A 304 -11.43 25.40 2.38
N ALA A 305 -11.85 26.61 2.77
CA ALA A 305 -12.81 27.40 2.00
C ALA A 305 -12.38 27.60 0.53
N ALA A 306 -11.11 27.86 0.28
CA ALA A 306 -10.56 28.02 -1.06
C ALA A 306 -10.73 26.79 -1.97
N ILE A 307 -10.87 25.60 -1.37
CA ILE A 307 -11.06 24.33 -2.10
C ILE A 307 -12.56 24.03 -2.18
N SER A 308 -13.32 24.24 -1.10
CA SER A 308 -14.75 23.94 -1.07
C SER A 308 -15.57 24.84 -2.00
N GLU A 309 -15.10 26.04 -2.33
CA GLU A 309 -15.71 26.93 -3.30
C GLU A 309 -15.56 26.45 -4.74
N THR A 310 -14.55 25.65 -5.04
CA THR A 310 -14.25 25.12 -6.39
C THR A 310 -14.85 23.73 -6.63
N ILE A 311 -15.13 22.96 -5.57
CA ILE A 311 -15.64 21.59 -5.65
C ILE A 311 -17.15 21.57 -5.44
N SER A 312 -17.88 21.08 -6.43
CA SER A 312 -19.34 20.85 -6.27
C SER A 312 -19.60 19.69 -5.29
N PRO A 313 -20.48 19.88 -4.28
CA PRO A 313 -20.91 18.78 -3.40
C PRO A 313 -21.45 17.57 -4.16
N GLY A 314 -22.07 17.82 -5.33
CA GLY A 314 -22.58 16.77 -6.20
C GLY A 314 -21.49 15.85 -6.74
N VAL A 315 -20.30 16.35 -7.03
CA VAL A 315 -19.16 15.53 -7.51
C VAL A 315 -18.73 14.56 -6.44
N ALA A 316 -18.65 14.97 -5.17
CA ALA A 316 -18.31 14.11 -4.05
C ALA A 316 -19.31 12.95 -3.91
N VAL A 317 -20.60 13.25 -3.99
CA VAL A 317 -21.68 12.24 -3.90
C VAL A 317 -21.65 11.29 -5.10
N ILE A 318 -21.45 11.80 -6.32
CA ILE A 318 -21.39 11.00 -7.54
C ILE A 318 -20.15 10.07 -7.47
N THR A 319 -19.00 10.59 -7.08
CA THR A 319 -17.77 9.80 -6.97
C THR A 319 -17.93 8.71 -5.92
N ALA A 320 -18.42 9.03 -4.72
CA ALA A 320 -18.68 8.06 -3.66
C ALA A 320 -19.70 6.99 -4.11
N THR A 321 -20.75 7.40 -4.80
CA THR A 321 -21.79 6.48 -5.31
C THR A 321 -21.26 5.59 -6.43
N ALA A 322 -20.48 6.13 -7.38
CA ALA A 322 -19.86 5.37 -8.46
C ALA A 322 -18.92 4.29 -7.90
N PHE A 323 -18.11 4.62 -6.90
CA PHE A 323 -17.25 3.65 -6.25
C PHE A 323 -18.00 2.61 -5.41
N ALA A 324 -19.10 2.99 -4.78
CA ALA A 324 -19.98 2.06 -4.11
C ALA A 324 -20.60 1.05 -5.09
N VAL A 325 -21.00 1.52 -6.25
CA VAL A 325 -21.55 0.67 -7.34
C VAL A 325 -20.48 -0.22 -7.96
N LEU A 326 -19.26 0.28 -8.14
CA LEU A 326 -18.16 -0.54 -8.67
C LEU A 326 -17.64 -1.58 -7.66
N ALA A 327 -17.91 -1.41 -6.36
CA ALA A 327 -17.58 -2.37 -5.31
C ALA A 327 -18.64 -3.48 -5.17
N LEU A 328 -19.79 -3.34 -5.85
CA LEU A 328 -20.88 -4.32 -5.94
C LEU A 328 -20.64 -5.34 -7.06
#